data_c51f3fdcda664f1c006e3e1239aa41b6
#
_entry.id   c51f3fdcda664f1c006e3e1239aa41b6
#
_cell.length_a   1.000
_cell.length_b   1.000
_cell.length_c   1.000
_cell.angle_alpha   90.00
_cell.angle_beta   90.00
_cell.angle_gamma   90.00
#
_symmetry.space_group_name_H-M   'P 1'
#
loop_
_entity.id
_entity.type
_entity.pdbx_description
1 polymer ?
#
loop_
_entity_poly.entity_id
_entity_poly.type
_entity_poly.pdbx_seq_one_letter_code
_entity_poly.pdbx_strand_id
1 'polypeptide(L)'
;MVNGKAELHILTEFCPFAMGFVIITPENRAIIIDGGTYTEAHNVKAHVGDRKIAAWILTHTDGDHVGCLKDLIVSKDPILDQVECFYSNFHTSEFFRSLGGEPHAKFVDLYDSYIAENNKKFIRPVAGDKFEIDGLQFEILFSKNEKYVKNYSNEASLAFRVTGKKRNVLFLGDMGPFAGEELLATHGDYLKSDIVQMAHHGHVGVRKDVYEAIDPNVCIWCAASWLWQEHEGVRYLNGEHSTTVTRQWMAEIGNQRHIVTKDGDAIIDI
;
A
#
# COMPACT_ATOMS: atom_id res chain seq x y z
N MET A 1 0.85 -12.17 28.38
CA MET A 1 1.97 -12.64 27.53
C MET A 1 1.54 -12.38 26.11
N VAL A 2 2.26 -11.52 25.42
CA VAL A 2 1.99 -11.20 24.01
C VAL A 2 2.25 -12.47 23.21
N ASN A 3 1.30 -12.89 22.36
CA ASN A 3 1.34 -14.20 21.68
C ASN A 3 2.47 -14.36 20.64
N GLY A 4 3.34 -13.39 20.49
CA GLY A 4 4.49 -13.43 19.56
C GLY A 4 4.13 -13.63 18.08
N LYS A 5 2.85 -13.47 17.73
CA LYS A 5 2.33 -13.54 16.37
C LYS A 5 2.19 -12.12 15.80
N ALA A 6 2.40 -11.98 14.49
CA ALA A 6 2.00 -10.80 13.76
C ALA A 6 0.75 -11.12 12.94
N GLU A 7 -0.17 -10.17 12.89
CA GLU A 7 -1.42 -10.27 12.15
C GLU A 7 -1.52 -9.12 11.15
N LEU A 8 -1.73 -9.44 9.88
CA LEU A 8 -2.08 -8.47 8.85
C LEU A 8 -3.60 -8.36 8.75
N HIS A 9 -4.13 -7.20 9.10
CA HIS A 9 -5.52 -6.82 8.92
C HIS A 9 -5.65 -6.10 7.59
N ILE A 10 -6.47 -6.63 6.72
CA ILE A 10 -6.80 -6.11 5.40
C ILE A 10 -8.14 -5.41 5.54
N LEU A 11 -8.17 -4.10 5.32
CA LEU A 11 -9.34 -3.29 5.61
C LEU A 11 -10.27 -3.22 4.41
N THR A 12 -11.57 -3.42 4.66
CA THR A 12 -12.60 -3.17 3.65
C THR A 12 -12.72 -1.68 3.36
N GLU A 13 -13.04 -1.32 2.13
CA GLU A 13 -13.34 0.05 1.76
C GLU A 13 -14.82 0.39 1.97
N PHE A 14 -15.08 1.64 2.39
CA PHE A 14 -16.43 2.24 2.52
C PHE A 14 -16.70 3.25 1.40
N CYS A 15 -15.76 3.43 0.50
CA CYS A 15 -15.87 4.28 -0.68
C CYS A 15 -15.56 3.47 -1.95
N PRO A 16 -15.70 4.05 -3.16
CA PRO A 16 -15.44 3.34 -4.41
C PRO A 16 -14.03 2.77 -4.55
N PHE A 17 -13.02 3.41 -3.93
CA PHE A 17 -11.62 3.00 -3.92
C PHE A 17 -11.00 3.30 -2.57
N ALA A 18 -10.31 2.34 -1.98
CA ALA A 18 -9.43 2.58 -0.85
C ALA A 18 -8.41 1.45 -0.70
N MET A 19 -7.22 1.78 -0.25
CA MET A 19 -6.22 0.80 0.12
C MET A 19 -5.73 1.10 1.53
N GLY A 20 -5.93 0.17 2.44
CA GLY A 20 -5.50 0.34 3.82
C GLY A 20 -5.26 -1.00 4.52
N PHE A 21 -4.20 -1.02 5.34
CA PHE A 21 -3.86 -2.19 6.15
C PHE A 21 -3.41 -1.77 7.54
N VAL A 22 -3.63 -2.67 8.50
CA VAL A 22 -3.05 -2.54 9.84
C VAL A 22 -2.33 -3.84 10.17
N ILE A 23 -1.05 -3.78 10.51
CA ILE A 23 -0.31 -4.92 11.05
C ILE A 23 -0.29 -4.78 12.57
N ILE A 24 -0.77 -5.81 13.27
CA ILE A 24 -0.57 -5.94 14.71
C ILE A 24 0.72 -6.70 14.93
N THR A 25 1.69 -6.05 15.57
CA THR A 25 3.03 -6.58 15.76
C THR A 25 3.08 -7.60 16.90
N PRO A 26 4.14 -8.43 16.98
CA PRO A 26 4.38 -9.31 18.12
C PRO A 26 4.42 -8.61 19.48
N GLU A 27 4.73 -7.32 19.53
CA GLU A 27 4.73 -6.47 20.74
C GLU A 27 3.39 -5.77 20.99
N ASN A 28 2.33 -6.15 20.26
CA ASN A 28 0.99 -5.57 20.36
C ASN A 28 0.94 -4.06 20.06
N ARG A 29 1.79 -3.59 19.15
CA ARG A 29 1.70 -2.27 18.55
C ARG A 29 1.07 -2.36 17.16
N ALA A 30 0.63 -1.26 16.61
CA ALA A 30 0.09 -1.21 15.25
C ALA A 30 1.12 -0.61 14.27
N ILE A 31 1.13 -1.13 13.04
CA ILE A 31 1.75 -0.48 11.88
C ILE A 31 0.65 -0.25 10.87
N ILE A 32 0.47 0.99 10.44
CA ILE A 32 -0.52 1.35 9.41
C ILE A 32 0.18 1.44 8.07
N ILE A 33 -0.40 0.86 7.03
CA ILE A 33 0.04 0.99 5.65
C ILE A 33 -1.09 1.69 4.88
N ASP A 34 -0.79 2.85 4.31
CA ASP A 34 -1.73 3.76 3.66
C ASP A 34 -2.89 4.17 4.59
N GLY A 35 -4.08 3.62 4.44
CA GLY A 35 -5.21 3.89 5.34
C GLY A 35 -6.50 4.28 4.61
N GLY A 36 -6.45 4.36 3.27
CA GLY A 36 -7.61 4.65 2.46
C GLY A 36 -7.98 6.13 2.36
N THR A 37 -9.23 6.40 2.06
CA THR A 37 -9.79 7.76 2.01
C THR A 37 -10.19 8.23 3.42
N TYR A 38 -10.78 9.42 3.51
CA TYR A 38 -11.30 9.96 4.77
C TYR A 38 -12.42 9.10 5.38
N THR A 39 -13.14 8.32 4.58
CA THR A 39 -14.23 7.45 5.05
C THR A 39 -13.71 6.24 5.83
N GLU A 40 -12.49 5.81 5.60
CA GLU A 40 -11.86 4.66 6.25
C GLU A 40 -11.25 4.97 7.62
N ALA A 41 -11.17 6.24 8.03
CA ALA A 41 -10.54 6.63 9.29
C ALA A 41 -11.14 5.90 10.52
N HIS A 42 -12.44 5.64 10.53
CA HIS A 42 -13.08 4.89 11.63
C HIS A 42 -12.67 3.42 11.63
N ASN A 43 -12.50 2.79 10.46
CA ASN A 43 -12.09 1.40 10.33
C ASN A 43 -10.60 1.23 10.73
N VAL A 44 -9.74 2.13 10.26
CA VAL A 44 -8.33 2.19 10.71
C VAL A 44 -8.26 2.26 12.23
N LYS A 45 -9.00 3.19 12.85
CA LYS A 45 -9.03 3.34 14.31
C LYS A 45 -9.55 2.10 15.03
N ALA A 46 -10.58 1.45 14.50
CA ALA A 46 -11.14 0.23 15.08
C ALA A 46 -10.12 -0.91 15.11
N HIS A 47 -9.33 -1.06 14.04
CA HIS A 47 -8.29 -2.07 13.96
C HIS A 47 -7.04 -1.72 14.77
N VAL A 48 -6.68 -0.45 14.91
CA VAL A 48 -5.61 0.01 15.80
C VAL A 48 -6.01 -0.18 17.26
N GLY A 49 -7.26 0.14 17.62
CA GLY A 49 -7.72 0.12 19.02
C GLY A 49 -6.91 1.06 19.91
N ASP A 50 -6.60 0.64 21.11
CA ASP A 50 -5.83 1.43 22.10
C ASP A 50 -4.30 1.25 21.94
N ARG A 51 -3.83 0.69 20.82
CA ARG A 51 -2.41 0.40 20.61
C ARG A 51 -1.65 1.65 20.20
N LYS A 52 -0.39 1.72 20.61
CA LYS A 52 0.56 2.66 20.02
C LYS A 52 0.83 2.28 18.58
N ILE A 53 1.04 3.28 17.74
CA ILE A 53 1.33 3.11 16.31
C ILE A 53 2.84 3.24 16.13
N ALA A 54 3.51 2.08 15.97
CA ALA A 54 4.96 2.02 15.80
C ALA A 54 5.41 2.68 14.49
N ALA A 55 4.59 2.54 13.44
CA ALA A 55 4.86 3.15 12.15
C ALA A 55 3.58 3.46 11.37
N TRP A 56 3.62 4.52 10.57
CA TRP A 56 2.67 4.76 9.47
C TRP A 56 3.46 4.83 8.18
N ILE A 57 3.24 3.85 7.30
CA ILE A 57 3.95 3.71 6.02
C ILE A 57 3.01 4.11 4.90
N LEU A 58 3.45 5.01 4.03
CA LEU A 58 2.67 5.51 2.92
C LEU A 58 3.34 5.12 1.61
N THR A 59 2.58 4.50 0.70
CA THR A 59 3.12 4.00 -0.57
C THR A 59 3.29 5.12 -1.59
N HIS A 60 2.26 5.92 -1.81
CA HIS A 60 2.24 7.06 -2.74
C HIS A 60 1.16 8.08 -2.34
N THR A 61 0.90 9.09 -3.19
CA THR A 61 0.14 10.29 -2.80
C THR A 61 -1.31 10.33 -3.29
N ASP A 62 -1.86 9.25 -3.82
CA ASP A 62 -3.24 9.22 -4.30
C ASP A 62 -4.24 9.26 -3.13
N GLY A 63 -5.37 9.89 -3.35
CA GLY A 63 -6.32 10.20 -2.28
C GLY A 63 -6.97 8.98 -1.62
N ASP A 64 -7.04 7.88 -2.31
CA ASP A 64 -7.54 6.59 -1.83
C ASP A 64 -6.49 5.77 -1.06
N HIS A 65 -5.28 6.33 -0.88
CA HIS A 65 -4.21 5.83 -0.02
C HIS A 65 -3.94 6.75 1.16
N VAL A 66 -3.80 8.06 0.87
CA VAL A 66 -3.41 9.04 1.90
C VAL A 66 -4.58 9.87 2.45
N GLY A 67 -5.78 9.68 1.94
CA GLY A 67 -6.95 10.48 2.30
C GLY A 67 -7.33 10.38 3.77
N CYS A 68 -7.20 9.20 4.37
CA CYS A 68 -7.39 8.99 5.79
C CYS A 68 -6.42 9.84 6.61
N LEU A 69 -5.11 9.73 6.35
CA LEU A 69 -4.10 10.53 7.05
C LEU A 69 -4.32 12.02 6.84
N LYS A 70 -4.62 12.44 5.62
CA LYS A 70 -4.93 13.84 5.29
C LYS A 70 -6.07 14.39 6.14
N ASP A 71 -7.17 13.64 6.26
CA ASP A 71 -8.33 14.04 7.05
C ASP A 71 -7.99 14.14 8.54
N LEU A 72 -7.26 13.17 9.06
CA LEU A 72 -6.81 13.16 10.45
C LEU A 72 -5.88 14.33 10.76
N ILE A 73 -5.00 14.72 9.83
CA ILE A 73 -4.14 15.91 9.99
C ILE A 73 -5.00 17.18 10.04
N VAL A 74 -5.93 17.34 9.09
CA VAL A 74 -6.80 18.51 9.01
C VAL A 74 -7.71 18.64 10.23
N SER A 75 -8.27 17.52 10.68
CA SER A 75 -9.13 17.48 11.87
C SER A 75 -8.36 17.54 13.20
N LYS A 76 -7.03 17.45 13.17
CA LYS A 76 -6.15 17.38 14.35
C LYS A 76 -6.54 16.22 15.27
N ASP A 77 -6.77 15.05 14.67
CA ASP A 77 -7.23 13.88 15.40
C ASP A 77 -6.15 13.35 16.36
N PRO A 78 -6.49 13.08 17.63
CA PRO A 78 -5.53 12.69 18.65
C PRO A 78 -4.85 11.32 18.39
N ILE A 79 -5.35 10.49 17.48
CA ILE A 79 -4.68 9.25 17.11
C ILE A 79 -3.27 9.51 16.55
N LEU A 80 -3.07 10.67 15.92
CA LEU A 80 -1.78 11.05 15.35
C LEU A 80 -0.69 11.24 16.43
N ASP A 81 -1.07 11.51 17.67
CA ASP A 81 -0.12 11.61 18.80
C ASP A 81 0.50 10.25 19.13
N GLN A 82 -0.20 9.17 18.80
CA GLN A 82 0.24 7.78 19.04
C GLN A 82 1.25 7.30 17.99
N VAL A 83 1.42 8.01 16.87
CA VAL A 83 2.33 7.63 15.79
C VAL A 83 3.78 7.95 16.18
N GLU A 84 4.61 6.91 16.27
CA GLU A 84 6.03 7.03 16.64
C GLU A 84 6.90 7.45 15.45
N CYS A 85 6.64 6.91 14.25
CA CYS A 85 7.42 7.21 13.05
C CYS A 85 6.59 7.14 11.78
N PHE A 86 6.79 8.10 10.88
CA PHE A 86 6.23 8.07 9.54
C PHE A 86 7.29 7.62 8.53
N TYR A 87 6.87 6.80 7.56
CA TYR A 87 7.71 6.32 6.46
C TYR A 87 7.04 6.66 5.13
N SER A 88 7.69 7.46 4.32
CA SER A 88 7.24 7.73 2.95
C SER A 88 8.39 8.28 2.10
N ASN A 89 8.34 8.09 0.80
CA ASN A 89 9.32 8.66 -0.12
C ASN A 89 8.63 9.25 -1.36
N PHE A 90 7.84 10.31 -1.13
CA PHE A 90 7.14 11.01 -2.20
C PHE A 90 8.07 11.88 -3.05
N HIS A 91 7.66 12.18 -4.27
CA HIS A 91 8.20 13.33 -5.00
C HIS A 91 7.91 14.64 -4.26
N THR A 92 8.68 15.66 -4.55
CA THR A 92 8.47 16.98 -3.94
C THR A 92 7.20 17.64 -4.48
N SER A 93 6.64 18.59 -3.75
CA SER A 93 5.48 19.35 -4.21
C SER A 93 5.75 20.13 -5.49
N GLU A 94 6.99 20.62 -5.69
CA GLU A 94 7.43 21.28 -6.92
C GLU A 94 7.43 20.31 -8.11
N PHE A 95 7.90 19.06 -7.93
CA PHE A 95 7.84 18.05 -8.98
C PHE A 95 6.40 17.80 -9.42
N PHE A 96 5.48 17.59 -8.47
CA PHE A 96 4.08 17.39 -8.79
C PHE A 96 3.47 18.59 -9.53
N ARG A 97 3.74 19.82 -9.05
CA ARG A 97 3.25 21.04 -9.73
C ARG A 97 3.78 21.19 -11.13
N SER A 98 5.03 20.83 -11.38
CA SER A 98 5.62 20.89 -12.72
C SER A 98 4.91 19.99 -13.74
N LEU A 99 4.21 18.95 -13.26
CA LEU A 99 3.45 18.00 -14.07
C LEU A 99 1.91 18.21 -13.97
N GLY A 100 1.46 19.31 -13.35
CA GLY A 100 0.03 19.62 -13.18
C GLY A 100 -0.64 18.82 -12.05
N GLY A 101 0.13 18.17 -11.19
CA GLY A 101 -0.34 17.33 -10.07
C GLY A 101 -0.65 18.13 -8.79
N GLU A 102 -1.43 19.19 -8.89
CA GLU A 102 -1.74 20.07 -7.75
C GLU A 102 -2.36 19.35 -6.54
N PRO A 103 -3.25 18.34 -6.67
CA PRO A 103 -3.77 17.61 -5.52
C PRO A 103 -2.67 16.90 -4.71
N HIS A 104 -1.72 16.25 -5.39
CA HIS A 104 -0.57 15.57 -4.78
C HIS A 104 0.37 16.57 -4.11
N ALA A 105 0.67 17.69 -4.80
CA ALA A 105 1.51 18.75 -4.26
C ALA A 105 0.93 19.31 -2.95
N LYS A 106 -0.37 19.59 -2.92
CA LYS A 106 -1.06 20.08 -1.70
C LYS A 106 -1.01 19.09 -0.56
N PHE A 107 -1.12 17.79 -0.86
CA PHE A 107 -0.97 16.78 0.19
C PHE A 107 0.45 16.76 0.73
N VAL A 108 1.48 16.79 -0.14
CA VAL A 108 2.89 16.80 0.29
C VAL A 108 3.18 18.04 1.15
N ASP A 109 2.74 19.23 0.75
CA ASP A 109 2.91 20.45 1.54
C ASP A 109 2.26 20.34 2.93
N LEU A 110 1.03 19.81 2.99
CA LEU A 110 0.30 19.60 4.25
C LEU A 110 1.04 18.61 5.15
N TYR A 111 1.48 17.50 4.56
CA TYR A 111 2.17 16.43 5.28
C TYR A 111 3.53 16.89 5.82
N ASP A 112 4.34 17.51 4.97
CA ASP A 112 5.66 18.02 5.39
C ASP A 112 5.51 19.10 6.48
N SER A 113 4.52 20.00 6.37
CA SER A 113 4.21 20.97 7.41
C SER A 113 3.80 20.28 8.72
N TYR A 114 2.93 19.29 8.66
CA TYR A 114 2.52 18.53 9.83
C TYR A 114 3.70 17.83 10.53
N ILE A 115 4.57 17.18 9.77
CA ILE A 115 5.78 16.51 10.30
C ILE A 115 6.68 17.52 11.01
N ALA A 116 6.94 18.66 10.39
CA ALA A 116 7.82 19.71 10.93
C ALA A 116 7.24 20.39 12.18
N GLU A 117 5.98 20.82 12.12
CA GLU A 117 5.29 21.53 13.22
C GLU A 117 5.12 20.68 14.47
N ASN A 118 4.91 19.36 14.30
CA ASN A 118 4.70 18.43 15.41
C ASN A 118 5.97 17.65 15.79
N ASN A 119 7.12 17.98 15.21
CA ASN A 119 8.41 17.33 15.46
C ASN A 119 8.30 15.78 15.38
N LYS A 120 7.54 15.29 14.39
CA LYS A 120 7.35 13.85 14.21
C LYS A 120 8.59 13.21 13.60
N LYS A 121 8.93 12.02 14.09
CA LYS A 121 9.97 11.20 13.45
C LYS A 121 9.53 10.80 12.05
N PHE A 122 10.40 11.02 11.07
CA PHE A 122 10.13 10.77 9.67
C PHE A 122 11.34 10.14 8.98
N ILE A 123 11.10 9.11 8.19
CA ILE A 123 12.12 8.39 7.43
C ILE A 123 11.69 8.35 5.96
N ARG A 124 12.63 8.62 5.06
CA ARG A 124 12.48 8.47 3.61
C ARG A 124 13.18 7.19 3.16
N PRO A 125 12.47 6.05 3.13
CA PRO A 125 13.08 4.80 2.76
C PRO A 125 13.42 4.79 1.26
N VAL A 126 14.55 4.20 0.90
CA VAL A 126 14.97 4.02 -0.48
C VAL A 126 15.18 2.54 -0.80
N ALA A 127 15.13 2.18 -2.08
CA ALA A 127 15.38 0.81 -2.53
C ALA A 127 16.71 0.28 -1.97
N GLY A 128 16.69 -0.92 -1.39
CA GLY A 128 17.80 -1.56 -0.70
C GLY A 128 17.82 -1.37 0.82
N ASP A 129 17.06 -0.42 1.37
CA ASP A 129 16.96 -0.25 2.83
C ASP A 129 16.30 -1.45 3.50
N LYS A 130 16.85 -1.82 4.66
CA LYS A 130 16.31 -2.86 5.54
C LYS A 130 16.24 -2.34 6.96
N PHE A 131 15.13 -2.62 7.63
CA PHE A 131 14.94 -2.25 9.03
C PHE A 131 13.99 -3.22 9.72
N GLU A 132 13.93 -3.15 11.03
CA GLU A 132 13.07 -4.01 11.85
C GLU A 132 12.14 -3.16 12.71
N ILE A 133 10.89 -3.63 12.85
CA ILE A 133 9.91 -3.11 13.80
C ILE A 133 9.29 -4.31 14.54
N ASP A 134 9.52 -4.42 15.85
CA ASP A 134 8.93 -5.45 16.71
C ASP A 134 9.13 -6.89 16.22
N GLY A 135 10.29 -7.19 15.65
CA GLY A 135 10.62 -8.51 15.11
C GLY A 135 10.11 -8.77 13.69
N LEU A 136 9.45 -7.79 13.06
CA LEU A 136 9.10 -7.83 11.65
C LEU A 136 10.22 -7.18 10.83
N GLN A 137 10.72 -7.90 9.82
CA GLN A 137 11.74 -7.39 8.92
C GLN A 137 11.08 -6.67 7.74
N PHE A 138 11.52 -5.46 7.47
CA PHE A 138 11.10 -4.64 6.33
C PHE A 138 12.25 -4.54 5.34
N GLU A 139 11.97 -4.73 4.07
CA GLU A 139 12.91 -4.56 2.97
C GLU A 139 12.27 -3.73 1.87
N ILE A 140 12.88 -2.61 1.52
CA ILE A 140 12.42 -1.73 0.46
C ILE A 140 12.99 -2.24 -0.87
N LEU A 141 12.10 -2.64 -1.77
CA LEU A 141 12.46 -3.20 -3.07
C LEU A 141 12.42 -2.14 -4.19
N PHE A 142 11.56 -1.14 -4.05
CA PHE A 142 11.47 -0.03 -4.99
C PHE A 142 11.06 1.25 -4.26
N SER A 143 11.58 2.36 -4.73
CA SER A 143 11.18 3.70 -4.31
C SER A 143 11.05 4.60 -5.53
N LYS A 144 10.47 5.78 -5.37
CA LYS A 144 10.21 6.73 -6.46
C LYS A 144 11.40 6.91 -7.41
N ASN A 145 11.11 7.12 -8.68
CA ASN A 145 12.09 7.45 -9.68
C ASN A 145 11.56 8.60 -10.55
N GLU A 146 12.29 9.72 -10.60
CA GLU A 146 11.89 10.96 -11.28
C GLU A 146 11.79 10.83 -12.81
N LYS A 147 12.29 9.74 -13.39
CA LYS A 147 12.12 9.46 -14.82
C LYS A 147 10.67 9.20 -15.23
N TYR A 148 9.81 8.81 -14.28
CA TYR A 148 8.40 8.53 -14.56
C TYR A 148 7.58 9.81 -14.46
N VAL A 149 7.34 10.45 -15.59
CA VAL A 149 6.55 11.67 -15.70
C VAL A 149 5.09 11.44 -16.18
N LYS A 150 4.78 10.19 -16.55
CA LYS A 150 3.41 9.75 -16.83
C LYS A 150 2.99 8.81 -15.71
N ASN A 151 1.75 8.92 -15.26
CA ASN A 151 1.24 8.16 -14.11
C ASN A 151 2.18 8.27 -12.89
N TYR A 152 2.79 9.43 -12.73
CA TYR A 152 3.93 9.72 -11.86
C TYR A 152 3.69 9.41 -10.38
N SER A 153 2.44 9.44 -9.92
CA SER A 153 2.08 9.06 -8.55
C SER A 153 2.19 7.55 -8.35
N ASN A 154 1.51 6.79 -9.20
CA ASN A 154 1.46 5.33 -9.11
C ASN A 154 2.82 4.68 -9.42
N GLU A 155 3.52 5.18 -10.46
CA GLU A 155 4.86 4.69 -10.79
C GLU A 155 5.92 5.05 -9.71
N ALA A 156 5.57 5.91 -8.75
CA ALA A 156 6.40 6.23 -7.60
C ALA A 156 6.03 5.44 -6.33
N SER A 157 5.12 4.47 -6.44
CA SER A 157 4.71 3.64 -5.29
C SER A 157 5.92 3.00 -4.62
N LEU A 158 5.99 3.13 -3.30
CA LEU A 158 6.97 2.42 -2.48
C LEU A 158 6.62 0.93 -2.47
N ALA A 159 7.45 0.08 -3.07
CA ALA A 159 7.28 -1.36 -2.96
C ALA A 159 8.22 -1.93 -1.88
N PHE A 160 7.65 -2.72 -0.98
CA PHE A 160 8.40 -3.29 0.15
C PHE A 160 7.85 -4.65 0.58
N ARG A 161 8.75 -5.46 1.12
CA ARG A 161 8.42 -6.75 1.72
C ARG A 161 8.43 -6.65 3.24
N VAL A 162 7.40 -7.20 3.88
CA VAL A 162 7.34 -7.42 5.31
C VAL A 162 7.47 -8.91 5.57
N THR A 163 8.46 -9.32 6.35
CA THR A 163 8.69 -10.72 6.71
C THR A 163 8.42 -10.91 8.19
N GLY A 164 7.40 -11.70 8.48
CA GLY A 164 7.08 -12.19 9.81
C GLY A 164 7.61 -13.60 10.04
N LYS A 165 7.19 -14.23 11.14
CA LYS A 165 7.64 -15.59 11.51
C LYS A 165 7.05 -16.68 10.61
N LYS A 166 5.86 -16.46 10.06
CA LYS A 166 5.13 -17.46 9.28
C LYS A 166 5.20 -17.21 7.78
N ARG A 167 5.06 -15.97 7.37
CA ARG A 167 4.93 -15.57 5.97
C ARG A 167 5.56 -14.21 5.74
N ASN A 168 5.89 -13.99 4.48
CA ASN A 168 6.21 -12.65 4.01
C ASN A 168 5.07 -12.11 3.12
N VAL A 169 4.97 -10.78 3.10
CA VAL A 169 3.97 -10.03 2.33
C VAL A 169 4.70 -9.00 1.48
N LEU A 170 4.45 -9.00 0.19
CA LEU A 170 4.93 -7.97 -0.74
C LEU A 170 3.82 -6.95 -0.99
N PHE A 171 4.08 -5.69 -0.63
CA PHE A 171 3.23 -4.55 -0.94
C PHE A 171 3.79 -3.84 -2.17
N LEU A 172 2.95 -3.59 -3.16
CA LEU A 172 3.29 -2.94 -4.42
C LEU A 172 2.68 -1.53 -4.53
N GLY A 173 1.76 -1.18 -3.59
CA GLY A 173 0.94 0.02 -3.74
C GLY A 173 0.19 -0.01 -5.06
N ASP A 174 0.20 1.10 -5.78
CA ASP A 174 -0.42 1.22 -7.10
C ASP A 174 0.61 1.22 -8.24
N MET A 175 1.75 0.58 -7.99
CA MET A 175 2.84 0.47 -8.96
C MET A 175 2.33 0.14 -10.35
N GLY A 176 2.66 0.99 -11.32
CA GLY A 176 2.29 0.83 -12.70
C GLY A 176 3.23 -0.10 -13.48
N PRO A 177 2.98 -0.27 -14.78
CA PRO A 177 3.73 -1.22 -15.60
C PRO A 177 5.21 -0.87 -15.78
N PHE A 178 5.58 0.42 -15.79
CA PHE A 178 6.98 0.83 -16.02
C PHE A 178 7.84 0.63 -14.76
N ALA A 179 7.33 0.99 -13.59
CA ALA A 179 8.03 0.71 -12.33
C ALA A 179 8.06 -0.78 -12.04
N GLY A 180 7.00 -1.52 -12.40
CA GLY A 180 6.96 -2.97 -12.33
C GLY A 180 8.01 -3.66 -13.20
N GLU A 181 8.25 -3.17 -14.41
CA GLU A 181 9.32 -3.66 -15.29
C GLU A 181 10.71 -3.42 -14.68
N GLU A 182 10.94 -2.24 -14.08
CA GLU A 182 12.19 -1.94 -13.38
C GLU A 182 12.38 -2.83 -12.14
N LEU A 183 11.30 -3.02 -11.35
CA LEU A 183 11.31 -3.89 -10.18
C LEU A 183 11.71 -5.33 -10.58
N LEU A 184 11.08 -5.87 -11.63
CA LEU A 184 11.37 -7.19 -12.16
C LEU A 184 12.81 -7.30 -12.69
N ALA A 185 13.26 -6.32 -13.48
CA ALA A 185 14.62 -6.30 -14.03
C ALA A 185 15.71 -6.25 -12.94
N THR A 186 15.39 -5.58 -11.81
CA THR A 186 16.31 -5.43 -10.68
C THR A 186 16.39 -6.68 -9.82
N HIS A 187 15.25 -7.33 -9.57
CA HIS A 187 15.12 -8.35 -8.52
C HIS A 187 14.85 -9.77 -9.05
N GLY A 188 14.20 -9.92 -10.23
CA GLY A 188 13.86 -11.23 -10.78
C GLY A 188 13.17 -12.14 -9.76
N ASP A 189 13.66 -13.39 -9.64
CA ASP A 189 13.12 -14.41 -8.73
C ASP A 189 13.25 -14.04 -7.23
N TYR A 190 14.02 -13.01 -6.89
CA TYR A 190 14.09 -12.49 -5.53
C TYR A 190 12.76 -11.86 -5.06
N LEU A 191 11.85 -11.55 -5.99
CA LEU A 191 10.51 -11.05 -5.69
C LEU A 191 9.61 -12.10 -5.04
N LYS A 192 9.96 -13.39 -5.08
CA LYS A 192 9.13 -14.49 -4.57
C LYS A 192 8.63 -14.18 -3.16
N SER A 193 7.30 -14.25 -2.97
CA SER A 193 6.63 -13.87 -1.73
C SER A 193 5.38 -14.72 -1.49
N ASP A 194 5.11 -15.06 -0.23
CA ASP A 194 3.95 -15.88 0.15
C ASP A 194 2.62 -15.18 -0.14
N ILE A 195 2.60 -13.86 0.08
CA ILE A 195 1.42 -13.01 -0.06
C ILE A 195 1.81 -11.80 -0.90
N VAL A 196 0.94 -11.40 -1.83
CA VAL A 196 1.08 -10.14 -2.56
C VAL A 196 -0.18 -9.28 -2.42
N GLN A 197 0.00 -8.00 -2.18
CA GLN A 197 -1.03 -7.02 -2.43
C GLN A 197 -1.01 -6.72 -3.93
N MET A 198 -2.13 -6.96 -4.61
CA MET A 198 -2.26 -6.78 -6.05
C MET A 198 -2.15 -5.30 -6.40
N ALA A 199 -1.16 -4.96 -7.22
CA ALA A 199 -0.86 -3.58 -7.57
C ALA A 199 -2.08 -2.85 -8.15
N HIS A 200 -2.27 -1.60 -7.75
CA HIS A 200 -3.29 -0.71 -8.26
C HIS A 200 -4.69 -1.35 -8.23
N HIS A 201 -5.09 -1.85 -7.05
CA HIS A 201 -6.38 -2.53 -6.82
C HIS A 201 -6.62 -3.76 -7.72
N GLY A 202 -5.59 -4.26 -8.38
CA GLY A 202 -5.67 -5.37 -9.34
C GLY A 202 -6.04 -4.95 -10.77
N HIS A 203 -6.00 -3.64 -11.10
CA HIS A 203 -6.19 -3.14 -12.47
C HIS A 203 -5.07 -2.18 -12.85
N VAL A 204 -4.73 -2.09 -14.14
CA VAL A 204 -3.71 -1.15 -14.70
C VAL A 204 -2.37 -1.08 -13.92
N GLY A 205 -2.10 -2.06 -13.06
CA GLY A 205 -0.88 -2.14 -12.26
C GLY A 205 0.28 -2.78 -13.02
N VAL A 206 1.13 -3.51 -12.29
CA VAL A 206 2.25 -4.26 -12.87
C VAL A 206 1.76 -5.34 -13.85
N ARG A 207 2.65 -5.79 -14.74
CA ARG A 207 2.33 -6.81 -15.75
C ARG A 207 2.39 -8.22 -15.17
N LYS A 208 1.92 -9.19 -15.97
CA LYS A 208 1.83 -10.62 -15.62
C LYS A 208 3.18 -11.19 -15.16
N ASP A 209 4.26 -10.85 -15.85
CA ASP A 209 5.61 -11.35 -15.58
C ASP A 209 6.14 -11.00 -14.19
N VAL A 210 5.71 -9.85 -13.64
CA VAL A 210 5.99 -9.47 -12.24
C VAL A 210 5.30 -10.46 -11.29
N TYR A 211 4.02 -10.77 -11.51
CA TYR A 211 3.29 -11.72 -10.68
C TYR A 211 3.83 -13.16 -10.83
N GLU A 212 4.30 -13.54 -12.02
CA GLU A 212 4.99 -14.81 -12.26
C GLU A 212 6.28 -14.92 -11.43
N ALA A 213 7.06 -13.84 -11.35
CA ALA A 213 8.26 -13.81 -10.51
C ALA A 213 7.95 -13.81 -9.00
N ILE A 214 6.84 -13.17 -8.59
CA ILE A 214 6.40 -13.20 -7.18
C ILE A 214 5.90 -14.58 -6.77
N ASP A 215 5.24 -15.33 -7.65
CA ASP A 215 4.69 -16.68 -7.42
C ASP A 215 3.95 -16.81 -6.08
N PRO A 216 2.90 -15.99 -5.81
CA PRO A 216 2.30 -15.91 -4.49
C PRO A 216 1.32 -17.06 -4.22
N ASN A 217 1.18 -17.43 -2.94
CA ASN A 217 0.12 -18.33 -2.48
C ASN A 217 -1.18 -17.61 -2.16
N VAL A 218 -1.11 -16.32 -1.80
CA VAL A 218 -2.26 -15.48 -1.45
C VAL A 218 -2.16 -14.15 -2.16
N CYS A 219 -3.27 -13.76 -2.80
CA CYS A 219 -3.43 -12.47 -3.48
C CYS A 219 -4.46 -11.62 -2.72
N ILE A 220 -4.05 -10.43 -2.30
CA ILE A 220 -4.92 -9.46 -1.64
C ILE A 220 -5.35 -8.41 -2.66
N TRP A 221 -6.65 -8.26 -2.85
CA TRP A 221 -7.26 -7.32 -3.77
C TRP A 221 -8.02 -6.25 -3.00
N CYS A 222 -7.50 -5.04 -2.99
CA CYS A 222 -8.21 -3.88 -2.45
C CYS A 222 -9.21 -3.38 -3.52
N ALA A 223 -10.22 -4.18 -3.82
CA ALA A 223 -11.13 -3.98 -4.93
C ALA A 223 -12.59 -3.98 -4.48
N ALA A 224 -13.25 -2.84 -4.64
CA ALA A 224 -14.68 -2.69 -4.40
C ALA A 224 -15.50 -3.58 -5.35
N SER A 225 -16.77 -3.81 -4.98
CA SER A 225 -17.66 -4.70 -5.74
C SER A 225 -17.79 -4.32 -7.21
N TRP A 226 -17.86 -3.03 -7.51
CA TRP A 226 -17.98 -2.55 -8.90
C TRP A 226 -16.73 -2.82 -9.72
N LEU A 227 -15.53 -2.68 -9.14
CA LEU A 227 -14.27 -2.96 -9.79
C LEU A 227 -14.04 -4.46 -9.97
N TRP A 228 -14.42 -5.25 -8.97
CA TRP A 228 -14.32 -6.71 -9.02
C TRP A 228 -15.29 -7.34 -10.00
N GLN A 229 -16.50 -6.77 -10.14
CA GLN A 229 -17.58 -7.27 -10.99
C GLN A 229 -17.55 -6.69 -12.41
N GLU A 230 -16.45 -6.05 -12.82
CA GLU A 230 -16.34 -5.53 -14.18
C GLU A 230 -16.90 -6.54 -15.20
N HIS A 231 -18.10 -6.25 -15.70
CA HIS A 231 -18.70 -6.99 -16.78
C HIS A 231 -18.10 -6.51 -18.10
N GLU A 232 -17.95 -7.42 -19.06
CA GLU A 232 -17.64 -7.06 -20.45
C GLU A 232 -18.55 -5.92 -20.89
N GLY A 233 -17.97 -4.75 -21.16
CA GLY A 233 -18.67 -3.55 -21.64
C GLY A 233 -18.64 -2.33 -20.74
N VAL A 234 -18.37 -2.42 -19.45
CA VAL A 234 -18.11 -1.26 -18.59
C VAL A 234 -16.60 -0.98 -18.59
N ARG A 235 -16.14 -0.32 -19.65
CA ARG A 235 -14.75 0.11 -19.78
C ARG A 235 -14.54 1.39 -18.96
N TYR A 236 -14.31 1.26 -17.68
CA TYR A 236 -13.95 2.41 -16.86
C TYR A 236 -12.53 2.90 -17.15
N LEU A 237 -11.63 2.06 -17.62
CA LEU A 237 -10.25 2.38 -17.94
C LEU A 237 -9.83 1.64 -19.23
N ASN A 238 -10.14 2.16 -20.39
CA ASN A 238 -9.60 1.82 -21.73
C ASN A 238 -8.99 0.42 -21.95
N GLY A 239 -9.51 -0.62 -21.34
CA GLY A 239 -9.53 -1.98 -21.86
C GLY A 239 -8.30 -2.86 -21.74
N GLU A 240 -7.12 -2.41 -21.41
CA GLU A 240 -5.94 -3.29 -21.48
C GLU A 240 -5.61 -4.02 -20.16
N HIS A 241 -6.03 -3.50 -18.99
CA HIS A 241 -5.68 -4.04 -17.69
C HIS A 241 -6.84 -3.91 -16.70
N SER A 242 -7.95 -4.58 -16.96
CA SER A 242 -9.03 -4.69 -15.96
C SER A 242 -8.70 -5.73 -14.89
N THR A 243 -9.40 -5.68 -13.75
CA THR A 243 -9.34 -6.71 -12.71
C THR A 243 -9.60 -8.10 -13.30
N THR A 244 -10.48 -8.21 -14.29
CA THR A 244 -10.78 -9.44 -15.02
C THR A 244 -9.53 -10.02 -15.70
N VAL A 245 -8.75 -9.18 -16.38
CA VAL A 245 -7.49 -9.62 -17.03
C VAL A 245 -6.47 -10.08 -16.00
N THR A 246 -6.28 -9.30 -14.93
CA THR A 246 -5.33 -9.67 -13.87
C THR A 246 -5.75 -10.96 -13.17
N ARG A 247 -7.05 -11.19 -12.93
CA ARG A 247 -7.57 -12.46 -12.39
C ARG A 247 -7.30 -13.63 -13.32
N GLN A 248 -7.42 -13.42 -14.64
CA GLN A 248 -7.08 -14.46 -15.63
C GLN A 248 -5.58 -14.78 -15.54
N TRP A 249 -4.70 -13.80 -15.47
CA TRP A 249 -3.26 -14.04 -15.26
C TRP A 249 -2.99 -14.86 -14.01
N MET A 250 -3.63 -14.51 -12.90
CA MET A 250 -3.44 -15.24 -11.64
C MET A 250 -3.94 -16.70 -11.75
N ALA A 251 -5.05 -16.94 -12.45
CA ALA A 251 -5.54 -18.30 -12.72
C ALA A 251 -4.56 -19.11 -13.60
N GLU A 252 -3.84 -18.46 -14.51
CA GLU A 252 -2.81 -19.11 -15.34
C GLU A 252 -1.52 -19.40 -14.56
N ILE A 253 -1.16 -18.53 -13.59
CA ILE A 253 0.03 -18.69 -12.75
C ILE A 253 -0.16 -19.87 -11.77
N GLY A 254 -1.36 -20.05 -11.19
CA GLY A 254 -1.62 -21.19 -10.32
C GLY A 254 -2.83 -21.05 -9.41
N ASN A 255 -2.91 -21.89 -8.39
CA ASN A 255 -4.04 -21.97 -7.46
C ASN A 255 -3.79 -21.10 -6.21
N GLN A 256 -3.95 -19.78 -6.32
CA GLN A 256 -3.83 -18.87 -5.20
C GLN A 256 -5.16 -18.77 -4.43
N ARG A 257 -5.05 -18.46 -3.13
CA ARG A 257 -6.17 -17.96 -2.35
C ARG A 257 -6.34 -16.46 -2.64
N HIS A 258 -7.54 -16.05 -3.00
CA HIS A 258 -7.88 -14.64 -3.20
C HIS A 258 -8.62 -14.10 -1.98
N ILE A 259 -8.20 -12.93 -1.50
CA ILE A 259 -8.87 -12.13 -0.48
C ILE A 259 -9.22 -10.81 -1.12
N VAL A 260 -10.49 -10.46 -1.11
CA VAL A 260 -11.00 -9.26 -1.79
C VAL A 260 -11.75 -8.40 -0.78
N THR A 261 -11.39 -7.14 -0.68
CA THR A 261 -11.94 -6.21 0.34
C THR A 261 -13.44 -5.96 0.21
N LYS A 262 -14.01 -6.17 -0.99
CA LYS A 262 -15.47 -6.14 -1.17
C LYS A 262 -16.24 -7.15 -0.28
N ASP A 263 -15.58 -8.19 0.18
CA ASP A 263 -16.18 -9.25 1.01
C ASP A 263 -16.06 -8.94 2.52
N GLY A 264 -15.49 -7.81 2.89
CA GLY A 264 -15.27 -7.37 4.25
C GLY A 264 -13.80 -7.44 4.68
N ASP A 265 -13.55 -7.07 5.94
CA ASP A 265 -12.23 -7.15 6.54
C ASP A 265 -11.74 -8.59 6.62
N ALA A 266 -10.43 -8.77 6.46
CA ALA A 266 -9.79 -10.07 6.62
C ALA A 266 -8.53 -9.97 7.49
N ILE A 267 -8.18 -11.06 8.18
CA ILE A 267 -7.00 -11.14 9.02
C ILE A 267 -6.18 -12.36 8.62
N ILE A 268 -4.88 -12.17 8.46
CA ILE A 268 -3.93 -13.22 8.13
C ILE A 268 -2.74 -13.17 9.10
N ASP A 269 -2.34 -14.31 9.65
CA ASP A 269 -1.07 -14.44 10.38
C ASP A 269 0.13 -14.33 9.40
N ILE A 270 1.10 -13.51 9.72
CA ILE A 270 2.34 -13.32 8.95
C ILE A 270 3.60 -13.61 9.74
#